data_01cbd84a9d0ed03cae5c9478330e5d1e
#
_entry.id   01cbd84a9d0ed03cae5c9478330e5d1e
#
_cell.length_a   1.000
_cell.length_b   1.000
_cell.length_c   1.000
_cell.angle_alpha   90.00
_cell.angle_beta   90.00
_cell.angle_gamma   90.00
#
_symmetry.space_group_name_H-M   'P 1'
#
loop_
_entity.id
_entity.type
_entity.pdbx_description
1 polymer ?
#
loop_
_entity_poly.entity_id
_entity_poly.type
_entity_poly.pdbx_seq_one_letter_code
_entity_poly.pdbx_strand_id
1 'polypeptide(L)'
;MSLTDVAPRTADTAAPLLPALAERWSPRAFDTAAVIDETKLTAALEAARWSPSANNSQPWRFIVARRGTPEFDSIAANLMGFNQAWAGAASVLIVAVAEVVDAEGAERRWATYDVGQAVAHLTIQAHHDGLHTHQMGGFQADGLREAFGLEERFVPVSVTALGTVGDADALPEPLRERELAPRVRRPLDEVVIVRA
;
A
#
# COMPACT_ATOMS: atom_id res chain seq x y z
N MET A 1 -11.13 18.74 -17.09
CA MET A 1 -9.83 19.25 -16.60
C MET A 1 -8.77 18.21 -16.91
N SER A 2 -7.66 18.61 -17.49
CA SER A 2 -6.59 17.66 -17.87
C SER A 2 -5.92 17.12 -16.61
N LEU A 3 -5.50 15.83 -16.60
CA LEU A 3 -4.73 15.15 -15.54
C LEU A 3 -3.42 15.86 -15.13
N THR A 4 -3.11 17.02 -15.72
CA THR A 4 -1.89 17.82 -15.50
C THR A 4 -2.01 18.88 -14.40
N ASP A 5 -3.18 19.06 -13.78
CA ASP A 5 -3.43 20.14 -12.80
C ASP A 5 -3.42 19.68 -11.32
N VAL A 6 -2.97 18.46 -11.02
CA VAL A 6 -2.67 18.13 -9.62
C VAL A 6 -1.38 18.86 -9.26
N ALA A 7 -1.48 19.88 -8.42
CA ALA A 7 -0.33 20.61 -7.91
C ALA A 7 0.76 19.63 -7.45
N PRO A 8 2.04 19.85 -7.79
CA PRO A 8 3.11 18.96 -7.41
C PRO A 8 3.09 18.77 -5.90
N ARG A 9 2.86 17.53 -5.45
CA ARG A 9 2.79 17.17 -4.03
C ARG A 9 4.16 16.77 -3.49
N THR A 10 5.20 17.42 -3.99
CA THR A 10 6.57 17.19 -3.54
C THR A 10 6.69 17.44 -2.05
N ALA A 11 7.34 16.55 -1.33
CA ALA A 11 7.59 16.68 0.09
C ALA A 11 8.49 17.88 0.38
N ASP A 12 8.15 18.69 1.38
CA ASP A 12 9.05 19.65 1.99
C ASP A 12 10.05 18.90 2.88
N THR A 13 11.33 18.96 2.56
CA THR A 13 12.36 18.12 3.17
C THR A 13 13.62 18.91 3.54
N ALA A 14 14.26 18.55 4.65
CA ALA A 14 15.49 19.17 5.13
C ALA A 14 16.72 18.80 4.29
N ALA A 15 16.63 17.81 3.39
CA ALA A 15 17.69 17.36 2.51
C ALA A 15 17.10 16.76 1.23
N PRO A 16 17.84 16.72 0.10
CA PRO A 16 17.38 16.11 -1.13
C PRO A 16 17.03 14.62 -0.94
N LEU A 17 15.90 14.20 -1.46
CA LEU A 17 15.47 12.80 -1.52
C LEU A 17 15.45 12.29 -2.97
N LEU A 18 15.42 10.97 -3.13
CA LEU A 18 15.08 10.38 -4.43
C LEU A 18 13.69 10.86 -4.86
N PRO A 19 13.47 11.19 -6.15
CA PRO A 19 12.19 11.70 -6.64
C PRO A 19 11.00 10.83 -6.21
N ALA A 20 11.12 9.51 -6.33
CA ALA A 20 10.05 8.59 -5.94
C ALA A 20 9.69 8.67 -4.43
N LEU A 21 10.62 9.01 -3.55
CA LEU A 21 10.36 9.26 -2.13
C LEU A 21 9.73 10.62 -1.90
N ALA A 22 10.24 11.66 -2.58
CA ALA A 22 9.76 13.02 -2.43
C ALA A 22 8.33 13.22 -2.96
N GLU A 23 7.99 12.58 -4.07
CA GLU A 23 6.77 12.82 -4.82
C GLU A 23 5.63 11.85 -4.47
N ARG A 24 5.95 10.61 -4.04
CA ARG A 24 4.92 9.64 -3.72
C ARG A 24 3.99 10.12 -2.59
N TRP A 25 2.71 9.85 -2.75
CA TRP A 25 1.69 10.07 -1.72
C TRP A 25 0.68 8.93 -1.76
N SER A 26 -0.34 8.95 -0.93
CA SER A 26 -1.35 7.89 -0.82
C SER A 26 -2.71 8.42 -1.28
N PRO A 27 -3.03 8.35 -2.59
CA PRO A 27 -4.30 8.81 -3.13
C PRO A 27 -5.46 7.92 -2.70
N ARG A 28 -6.66 8.51 -2.73
CA ARG A 28 -7.95 7.82 -2.61
C ARG A 28 -8.72 7.85 -3.93
N ALA A 29 -8.46 8.88 -4.76
CA ALA A 29 -9.02 8.97 -6.09
C ALA A 29 -8.22 8.08 -7.04
N PHE A 30 -8.82 7.00 -7.52
CA PHE A 30 -8.27 6.13 -8.55
C PHE A 30 -9.11 6.21 -9.81
N ASP A 31 -8.45 6.14 -10.98
CA ASP A 31 -9.10 6.10 -12.28
C ASP A 31 -9.74 4.72 -12.49
N THR A 32 -11.07 4.68 -12.51
CA THR A 32 -11.84 3.45 -12.72
C THR A 32 -11.80 2.95 -14.17
N ALA A 33 -11.37 3.76 -15.14
CA ALA A 33 -11.18 3.34 -16.52
C ALA A 33 -9.78 2.75 -16.76
N ALA A 34 -8.81 3.05 -15.90
CA ALA A 34 -7.45 2.56 -16.06
C ALA A 34 -7.36 1.05 -15.84
N VAL A 35 -6.76 0.37 -16.82
CA VAL A 35 -6.36 -1.04 -16.73
C VAL A 35 -4.94 -1.10 -16.18
N ILE A 36 -4.69 -2.05 -15.27
CA ILE A 36 -3.35 -2.22 -14.70
C ILE A 36 -2.36 -2.69 -15.78
N ASP A 37 -1.19 -2.09 -15.78
CA ASP A 37 -0.03 -2.59 -16.51
C ASP A 37 0.63 -3.71 -15.71
N GLU A 38 0.51 -4.94 -16.20
CA GLU A 38 1.01 -6.14 -15.52
C GLU A 38 2.53 -6.16 -15.38
N THR A 39 3.27 -5.51 -16.28
CA THR A 39 4.73 -5.39 -16.17
C THR A 39 5.10 -4.51 -14.97
N LYS A 40 4.41 -3.39 -14.80
CA LYS A 40 4.63 -2.49 -13.65
C LYS A 40 4.18 -3.12 -12.33
N LEU A 41 3.06 -3.85 -12.32
CA LEU A 41 2.62 -4.61 -11.16
C LEU A 41 3.64 -5.66 -10.76
N THR A 42 4.17 -6.40 -11.73
CA THR A 42 5.21 -7.40 -11.50
C THR A 42 6.49 -6.75 -10.96
N ALA A 43 6.93 -5.61 -11.52
CA ALA A 43 8.10 -4.89 -11.02
C ALA A 43 7.92 -4.43 -9.57
N ALA A 44 6.74 -3.94 -9.20
CA ALA A 44 6.44 -3.56 -7.82
C ALA A 44 6.49 -4.77 -6.85
N LEU A 45 5.94 -5.91 -7.25
CA LEU A 45 6.02 -7.17 -6.47
C LEU A 45 7.46 -7.70 -6.37
N GLU A 46 8.26 -7.59 -7.43
CA GLU A 46 9.68 -7.93 -7.41
C GLU A 46 10.45 -7.03 -6.43
N ALA A 47 10.19 -5.73 -6.42
CA ALA A 47 10.79 -4.83 -5.44
C ALA A 47 10.47 -5.24 -3.99
N ALA A 48 9.23 -5.68 -3.72
CA ALA A 48 8.87 -6.24 -2.43
C ALA A 48 9.66 -7.51 -2.12
N ARG A 49 9.78 -8.43 -3.08
CA ARG A 49 10.49 -9.71 -2.94
C ARG A 49 11.98 -9.53 -2.64
N TRP A 50 12.61 -8.47 -3.14
CA TRP A 50 14.02 -8.14 -2.91
C TRP A 50 14.28 -7.31 -1.65
N SER A 51 13.29 -7.15 -0.78
CA SER A 51 13.49 -6.48 0.51
C SER A 51 14.42 -7.29 1.42
N PRO A 52 15.18 -6.64 2.30
CA PRO A 52 15.90 -7.35 3.34
C PRO A 52 14.93 -7.94 4.37
N SER A 53 15.34 -9.02 5.03
CA SER A 53 14.61 -9.61 6.15
C SER A 53 15.57 -10.23 7.17
N ALA A 54 15.11 -10.36 8.41
CA ALA A 54 15.86 -11.02 9.47
C ALA A 54 16.25 -12.43 9.05
N ASN A 55 17.54 -12.75 9.08
CA ASN A 55 18.10 -14.05 8.64
C ASN A 55 17.67 -14.49 7.22
N ASN A 56 17.31 -13.55 6.35
CA ASN A 56 16.76 -13.82 5.03
C ASN A 56 15.53 -14.73 5.08
N SER A 57 14.71 -14.59 6.11
CA SER A 57 13.52 -15.42 6.35
C SER A 57 12.38 -15.19 5.35
N GLN A 58 12.37 -14.05 4.65
CA GLN A 58 11.43 -13.69 3.59
C GLN A 58 9.96 -14.00 3.97
N PRO A 59 9.45 -13.41 5.08
CA PRO A 59 8.19 -13.81 5.70
C PRO A 59 6.96 -13.23 5.00
N TRP A 60 7.13 -12.45 3.96
CA TRP A 60 6.04 -11.83 3.20
C TRP A 60 5.34 -12.80 2.28
N ARG A 61 4.00 -12.70 2.23
CA ARG A 61 3.12 -13.31 1.25
C ARG A 61 2.17 -12.22 0.77
N PHE A 62 1.72 -12.32 -0.47
CA PHE A 62 0.80 -11.35 -1.05
C PHE A 62 -0.39 -12.04 -1.69
N ILE A 63 -1.60 -11.54 -1.39
CA ILE A 63 -2.79 -11.85 -2.17
C ILE A 63 -2.99 -10.65 -3.11
N VAL A 64 -2.96 -10.89 -4.40
CA VAL A 64 -3.02 -9.84 -5.44
C VAL A 64 -4.29 -10.03 -6.24
N ALA A 65 -5.23 -9.12 -6.09
CA ALA A 65 -6.54 -9.21 -6.71
C ALA A 65 -6.81 -8.00 -7.62
N ARG A 66 -7.21 -8.27 -8.85
CA ARG A 66 -7.55 -7.26 -9.86
C ARG A 66 -9.01 -6.89 -9.79
N ARG A 67 -9.33 -5.63 -9.99
CA ARG A 67 -10.73 -5.17 -10.04
C ARG A 67 -11.53 -6.01 -11.03
N GLY A 68 -12.73 -6.41 -10.60
CA GLY A 68 -13.63 -7.25 -11.37
C GLY A 68 -13.42 -8.76 -11.16
N THR A 69 -12.52 -9.17 -10.26
CA THR A 69 -12.39 -10.57 -9.85
C THR A 69 -13.08 -10.82 -8.51
N PRO A 70 -13.56 -12.05 -8.24
CA PRO A 70 -14.16 -12.40 -6.95
C PRO A 70 -13.23 -12.17 -5.75
N GLU A 71 -11.92 -12.34 -5.94
CA GLU A 71 -10.90 -12.09 -4.92
C GLU A 71 -10.83 -10.60 -4.56
N PHE A 72 -10.92 -9.72 -5.57
CA PHE A 72 -10.97 -8.28 -5.34
C PHE A 72 -12.20 -7.89 -4.53
N ASP A 73 -13.36 -8.41 -4.90
CA ASP A 73 -14.64 -8.16 -4.21
C ASP A 73 -14.58 -8.66 -2.77
N SER A 74 -13.95 -9.83 -2.54
CA SER A 74 -13.74 -10.39 -1.20
C SER A 74 -12.83 -9.48 -0.34
N ILE A 75 -11.75 -8.93 -0.91
CA ILE A 75 -10.88 -7.99 -0.18
C ILE A 75 -11.66 -6.70 0.11
N ALA A 76 -12.34 -6.13 -0.88
CA ALA A 76 -13.09 -4.89 -0.74
C ALA A 76 -14.20 -4.99 0.33
N ALA A 77 -14.91 -6.12 0.39
CA ALA A 77 -15.94 -6.39 1.39
C ALA A 77 -15.39 -6.45 2.83
N ASN A 78 -14.12 -6.83 2.98
CA ASN A 78 -13.44 -6.88 4.28
C ASN A 78 -12.74 -5.57 4.68
N LEU A 79 -12.81 -4.52 3.87
CA LEU A 79 -12.33 -3.20 4.27
C LEU A 79 -13.29 -2.57 5.29
N MET A 80 -12.78 -1.63 6.11
CA MET A 80 -13.54 -0.99 7.19
C MET A 80 -13.61 0.52 7.01
N GLY A 81 -14.70 1.10 7.54
CA GLY A 81 -14.88 2.53 7.63
C GLY A 81 -14.81 3.24 6.27
N PHE A 82 -14.10 4.36 6.22
CA PHE A 82 -13.99 5.16 4.99
C PHE A 82 -13.26 4.46 3.84
N ASN A 83 -12.49 3.39 4.11
CA ASN A 83 -11.79 2.67 3.05
C ASN A 83 -12.75 2.02 2.05
N GLN A 84 -13.90 1.55 2.50
CA GLN A 84 -14.94 0.98 1.63
C GLN A 84 -15.47 1.98 0.60
N ALA A 85 -15.45 3.29 0.93
CA ALA A 85 -16.04 4.31 0.07
C ALA A 85 -15.18 4.64 -1.18
N TRP A 86 -13.90 4.28 -1.21
CA TRP A 86 -12.99 4.68 -2.30
C TRP A 86 -12.11 3.55 -2.83
N ALA A 87 -11.74 2.56 -2.01
CA ALA A 87 -10.73 1.58 -2.40
C ALA A 87 -11.18 0.67 -3.55
N GLY A 88 -12.49 0.48 -3.74
CA GLY A 88 -13.07 -0.25 -4.87
C GLY A 88 -12.78 0.38 -6.24
N ALA A 89 -12.35 1.64 -6.29
CA ALA A 89 -11.94 2.31 -7.53
C ALA A 89 -10.51 1.93 -7.97
N ALA A 90 -9.68 1.37 -7.09
CA ALA A 90 -8.33 0.94 -7.42
C ALA A 90 -8.30 -0.16 -8.48
N SER A 91 -7.25 -0.23 -9.29
CA SER A 91 -7.09 -1.29 -10.29
C SER A 91 -6.73 -2.64 -9.66
N VAL A 92 -6.02 -2.61 -8.53
CA VAL A 92 -5.58 -3.80 -7.80
C VAL A 92 -5.70 -3.56 -6.29
N LEU A 93 -6.13 -4.58 -5.55
CA LEU A 93 -5.98 -4.66 -4.09
C LEU A 93 -4.95 -5.75 -3.76
N ILE A 94 -4.03 -5.41 -2.87
CA ILE A 94 -2.96 -6.31 -2.45
C ILE A 94 -3.03 -6.46 -0.93
N VAL A 95 -3.29 -7.69 -0.44
CA VAL A 95 -3.16 -7.98 0.99
C VAL A 95 -1.74 -8.40 1.26
N ALA A 96 -1.03 -7.66 2.10
CA ALA A 96 0.26 -8.06 2.62
C ALA A 96 0.06 -8.92 3.86
N VAL A 97 0.65 -10.11 3.83
CA VAL A 97 0.49 -11.15 4.86
C VAL A 97 1.87 -11.51 5.41
N ALA A 98 1.98 -11.57 6.73
CA ALA A 98 3.19 -12.01 7.43
C ALA A 98 3.09 -13.48 7.80
N GLU A 99 4.10 -14.27 7.48
CA GLU A 99 4.30 -15.60 8.04
C GLU A 99 5.00 -15.45 9.39
N VAL A 100 4.22 -15.45 10.47
CA VAL A 100 4.71 -15.17 11.83
C VAL A 100 5.26 -16.40 12.54
N VAL A 101 4.95 -17.59 12.04
CA VAL A 101 5.50 -18.88 12.48
C VAL A 101 5.89 -19.65 11.22
N ASP A 102 7.07 -20.25 11.17
CA ASP A 102 7.50 -21.06 10.03
C ASP A 102 6.86 -22.46 10.00
N ALA A 103 7.21 -23.24 8.98
CA ALA A 103 6.65 -24.59 8.81
C ALA A 103 7.10 -25.57 9.92
N GLU A 104 8.21 -25.28 10.56
CA GLU A 104 8.79 -26.06 11.66
C GLU A 104 8.25 -25.63 13.04
N GLY A 105 7.39 -24.59 13.10
CA GLY A 105 6.77 -24.08 14.31
C GLY A 105 7.62 -23.03 15.04
N ALA A 106 8.69 -22.50 14.45
CA ALA A 106 9.50 -21.47 15.05
C ALA A 106 8.91 -20.08 14.80
N GLU A 107 8.85 -19.25 15.85
CA GLU A 107 8.32 -17.90 15.80
C GLU A 107 9.24 -16.96 15.03
N ARG A 108 8.68 -16.16 14.11
CA ARG A 108 9.35 -15.13 13.33
C ARG A 108 9.05 -13.74 13.89
N ARG A 109 9.71 -13.39 14.97
CA ARG A 109 9.51 -12.13 15.70
C ARG A 109 9.48 -10.87 14.82
N TRP A 110 10.28 -10.83 13.76
CA TRP A 110 10.45 -9.66 12.89
C TRP A 110 9.57 -9.70 11.64
N ALA A 111 8.72 -10.71 11.47
CA ALA A 111 7.94 -10.92 10.25
C ALA A 111 7.13 -9.68 9.84
N THR A 112 6.42 -9.06 10.77
CA THR A 112 5.60 -7.87 10.48
C THR A 112 6.45 -6.65 10.09
N TYR A 113 7.62 -6.47 10.74
CA TYR A 113 8.57 -5.42 10.37
C TYR A 113 9.10 -5.63 8.96
N ASP A 114 9.51 -6.84 8.62
CA ASP A 114 10.05 -7.20 7.30
C ASP A 114 8.99 -7.05 6.20
N VAL A 115 7.74 -7.43 6.48
CA VAL A 115 6.60 -7.18 5.57
C VAL A 115 6.38 -5.68 5.36
N GLY A 116 6.52 -4.85 6.39
CA GLY A 116 6.44 -3.40 6.26
C GLY A 116 7.51 -2.83 5.32
N GLN A 117 8.75 -3.36 5.37
CA GLN A 117 9.83 -3.01 4.44
C GLN A 117 9.48 -3.44 3.00
N ALA A 118 8.97 -4.67 2.83
CA ALA A 118 8.56 -5.18 1.53
C ALA A 118 7.46 -4.30 0.88
N VAL A 119 6.45 -3.91 1.65
CA VAL A 119 5.38 -2.98 1.19
C VAL A 119 5.94 -1.59 0.88
N ALA A 120 6.94 -1.11 1.61
CA ALA A 120 7.60 0.16 1.29
C ALA A 120 8.35 0.11 -0.04
N HIS A 121 9.11 -0.96 -0.32
CA HIS A 121 9.79 -1.14 -1.60
C HIS A 121 8.81 -1.28 -2.76
N LEU A 122 7.73 -2.06 -2.61
CA LEU A 122 6.63 -2.14 -3.57
C LEU A 122 6.08 -0.74 -3.90
N THR A 123 5.83 0.06 -2.88
CA THR A 123 5.28 1.41 -3.00
C THR A 123 6.20 2.34 -3.80
N ILE A 124 7.51 2.30 -3.53
CA ILE A 124 8.50 3.15 -4.20
C ILE A 124 8.63 2.74 -5.66
N GLN A 125 8.71 1.44 -5.95
CA GLN A 125 8.80 0.95 -7.33
C GLN A 125 7.52 1.28 -8.12
N ALA A 126 6.33 1.03 -7.54
CA ALA A 126 5.08 1.36 -8.18
C ALA A 126 5.01 2.85 -8.56
N HIS A 127 5.42 3.75 -7.63
CA HIS A 127 5.43 5.18 -7.90
C HIS A 127 6.45 5.57 -8.98
N HIS A 128 7.64 4.98 -8.95
CA HIS A 128 8.67 5.19 -10.00
C HIS A 128 8.13 4.85 -11.39
N ASP A 129 7.30 3.83 -11.51
CA ASP A 129 6.69 3.36 -12.76
C ASP A 129 5.37 4.10 -13.10
N GLY A 130 5.01 5.16 -12.34
CA GLY A 130 3.83 5.98 -12.57
C GLY A 130 2.52 5.40 -12.03
N LEU A 131 2.58 4.37 -11.19
CA LEU A 131 1.46 3.87 -10.40
C LEU A 131 1.45 4.50 -9.01
N HIS A 132 0.28 4.51 -8.38
CA HIS A 132 0.14 5.02 -7.01
C HIS A 132 -0.42 3.95 -6.09
N THR A 133 -0.04 4.05 -4.82
CA THR A 133 -0.46 3.10 -3.78
C THR A 133 -1.00 3.82 -2.55
N HIS A 134 -1.97 3.19 -1.88
CA HIS A 134 -2.46 3.63 -0.58
C HIS A 134 -2.60 2.42 0.35
N GLN A 135 -1.79 2.37 1.41
CA GLN A 135 -1.85 1.32 2.42
C GLN A 135 -2.96 1.61 3.43
N MET A 136 -3.74 0.59 3.76
CA MET A 136 -4.87 0.63 4.69
C MET A 136 -4.65 -0.37 5.84
N GLY A 137 -4.82 0.11 7.08
CA GLY A 137 -4.86 -0.73 8.28
C GLY A 137 -6.29 -1.02 8.75
N GLY A 138 -7.30 -0.36 8.18
CA GLY A 138 -8.71 -0.57 8.51
C GLY A 138 -9.33 -1.67 7.65
N PHE A 139 -9.21 -2.91 8.08
CA PHE A 139 -9.81 -4.10 7.45
C PHE A 139 -10.13 -5.16 8.52
N GLN A 140 -10.98 -6.14 8.18
CA GLN A 140 -11.34 -7.27 9.02
C GLN A 140 -10.36 -8.43 8.76
N ALA A 141 -9.37 -8.59 9.65
CA ALA A 141 -8.32 -9.60 9.48
C ALA A 141 -8.89 -11.03 9.46
N ASP A 142 -9.83 -11.35 10.34
CA ASP A 142 -10.46 -12.68 10.41
C ASP A 142 -11.30 -12.95 9.16
N GLY A 143 -12.00 -11.94 8.62
CA GLY A 143 -12.75 -12.08 7.37
C GLY A 143 -11.83 -12.35 6.17
N LEU A 144 -10.66 -11.71 6.10
CA LEU A 144 -9.66 -12.03 5.07
C LEU A 144 -9.07 -13.42 5.26
N ARG A 145 -8.82 -13.85 6.52
CA ARG A 145 -8.34 -15.21 6.79
C ARG A 145 -9.33 -16.26 6.31
N GLU A 146 -10.60 -16.08 6.61
CA GLU A 146 -11.67 -16.99 6.18
C GLU A 146 -11.82 -16.99 4.65
N ALA A 147 -11.90 -15.81 4.03
CA ALA A 147 -12.11 -15.68 2.58
C ALA A 147 -10.98 -16.33 1.74
N PHE A 148 -9.75 -16.33 2.26
CA PHE A 148 -8.58 -16.87 1.54
C PHE A 148 -8.00 -18.14 2.16
N GLY A 149 -8.66 -18.74 3.15
CA GLY A 149 -8.22 -19.98 3.79
C GLY A 149 -6.83 -19.88 4.43
N LEU A 150 -6.50 -18.76 5.04
CA LEU A 150 -5.17 -18.54 5.63
C LEU A 150 -5.02 -19.32 6.94
N GLU A 151 -3.97 -20.14 7.02
CA GLU A 151 -3.57 -20.80 8.26
C GLU A 151 -3.22 -19.76 9.35
N GLU A 152 -3.27 -20.15 10.64
CA GLU A 152 -2.99 -19.26 11.77
C GLU A 152 -1.61 -18.59 11.71
N ARG A 153 -0.62 -19.27 11.13
CA ARG A 153 0.74 -18.75 10.95
C ARG A 153 0.83 -17.59 9.95
N PHE A 154 -0.21 -17.32 9.15
CA PHE A 154 -0.28 -16.24 8.20
C PHE A 154 -1.20 -15.14 8.71
N VAL A 155 -0.63 -13.96 8.96
CA VAL A 155 -1.34 -12.81 9.55
C VAL A 155 -1.43 -11.67 8.53
N PRO A 156 -2.65 -11.24 8.12
CA PRO A 156 -2.82 -10.04 7.32
C PRO A 156 -2.31 -8.80 8.05
N VAL A 157 -1.44 -8.01 7.40
CA VAL A 157 -0.78 -6.83 8.00
C VAL A 157 -1.36 -5.53 7.46
N SER A 158 -1.60 -5.46 6.16
CA SER A 158 -2.16 -4.29 5.50
C SER A 158 -2.84 -4.66 4.19
N VAL A 159 -3.77 -3.82 3.75
CA VAL A 159 -4.30 -3.87 2.38
C VAL A 159 -3.80 -2.65 1.62
N THR A 160 -3.22 -2.86 0.45
CA THR A 160 -2.74 -1.78 -0.43
C THR A 160 -3.66 -1.67 -1.64
N ALA A 161 -4.28 -0.49 -1.82
CA ALA A 161 -4.90 -0.11 -3.08
C ALA A 161 -3.82 0.39 -4.04
N LEU A 162 -3.82 -0.09 -5.29
CA LEU A 162 -2.83 0.24 -6.32
C LEU A 162 -3.54 0.56 -7.64
N GLY A 163 -3.09 1.59 -8.34
CA GLY A 163 -3.64 2.01 -9.64
C GLY A 163 -3.13 3.35 -10.13
N THR A 164 -3.78 3.88 -11.15
CA THR A 164 -3.57 5.23 -11.66
C THR A 164 -4.43 6.22 -10.88
N VAL A 165 -3.90 7.41 -10.60
CA VAL A 165 -4.66 8.47 -9.93
C VAL A 165 -5.80 8.94 -10.82
N GLY A 166 -6.98 9.06 -10.23
CA GLY A 166 -8.18 9.60 -10.83
C GLY A 166 -8.47 11.04 -10.39
N ASP A 167 -9.67 11.50 -10.72
CA ASP A 167 -10.13 12.84 -10.36
C ASP A 167 -10.58 12.89 -8.88
N ALA A 168 -10.01 13.82 -8.12
CA ALA A 168 -10.40 14.05 -6.73
C ALA A 168 -11.87 14.47 -6.57
N ASP A 169 -12.45 15.10 -7.60
CA ASP A 169 -13.86 15.51 -7.59
C ASP A 169 -14.83 14.32 -7.64
N ALA A 170 -14.35 13.12 -7.98
CA ALA A 170 -15.13 11.88 -7.88
C ALA A 170 -15.29 11.36 -6.44
N LEU A 171 -14.51 11.89 -5.49
CA LEU A 171 -14.60 11.49 -4.09
C LEU A 171 -15.72 12.26 -3.36
N PRO A 172 -16.47 11.58 -2.47
CA PRO A 172 -17.40 12.28 -1.58
C PRO A 172 -16.64 13.09 -0.53
N GLU A 173 -17.22 14.20 -0.09
CA GLU A 173 -16.78 14.89 1.12
C GLU A 173 -17.04 14.01 2.36
N PRO A 174 -16.12 13.93 3.36
CA PRO A 174 -14.87 14.69 3.53
C PRO A 174 -13.62 14.02 2.91
N LEU A 175 -13.75 13.00 2.07
CA LEU A 175 -12.60 12.31 1.47
C LEU A 175 -11.88 13.21 0.46
N ARG A 176 -12.63 14.02 -0.28
CA ARG A 176 -12.09 15.02 -1.21
C ARG A 176 -11.22 16.05 -0.50
N GLU A 177 -11.65 16.58 0.65
CA GLU A 177 -10.83 17.50 1.45
C GLU A 177 -9.50 16.85 1.86
N ARG A 178 -9.54 15.61 2.35
CA ARG A 178 -8.33 14.85 2.73
C ARG A 178 -7.42 14.56 1.53
N GLU A 179 -8.03 14.35 0.36
CA GLU A 179 -7.30 14.12 -0.89
C GLU A 179 -6.50 15.35 -1.29
N LEU A 180 -7.07 16.54 -1.14
CA LEU A 180 -6.46 17.81 -1.51
C LEU A 180 -5.59 18.42 -0.41
N ALA A 181 -5.62 17.89 0.81
CA ALA A 181 -4.86 18.41 1.94
C ALA A 181 -3.34 18.38 1.68
N PRO A 182 -2.59 19.40 2.15
CA PRO A 182 -1.14 19.40 2.04
C PRO A 182 -0.51 18.24 2.81
N ARG A 183 0.62 17.75 2.32
CA ARG A 183 1.40 16.72 3.01
C ARG A 183 2.22 17.38 4.11
N VAL A 184 2.08 16.88 5.32
CA VAL A 184 2.84 17.35 6.48
C VAL A 184 3.58 16.21 7.15
N ARG A 185 4.72 16.50 7.74
CA ARG A 185 5.49 15.60 8.60
C ARG A 185 5.96 16.38 9.82
N ARG A 186 6.25 15.65 10.88
CA ARG A 186 6.96 16.21 12.03
C ARG A 186 8.34 16.69 11.60
N PRO A 187 8.89 17.75 12.20
CA PRO A 187 10.27 18.15 12.00
C PRO A 187 11.25 17.02 12.29
N LEU A 188 12.41 17.03 11.62
CA LEU A 188 13.38 15.94 11.72
C LEU A 188 13.96 15.78 13.13
N ASP A 189 14.10 16.85 13.87
CA ASP A 189 14.57 16.88 15.26
C ASP A 189 13.58 16.25 16.26
N GLU A 190 12.30 16.23 15.95
CA GLU A 190 11.30 15.46 16.72
C GLU A 190 11.37 13.93 16.42
N VAL A 191 11.89 13.56 15.26
CA VAL A 191 11.99 12.15 14.83
C VAL A 191 13.33 11.54 15.27
N VAL A 192 14.40 12.34 15.26
CA VAL A 192 15.74 11.92 15.70
C VAL A 192 15.92 12.27 17.17
N ILE A 193 15.67 11.31 18.05
CA ILE A 193 15.69 11.50 19.50
C ILE A 193 17.09 11.84 20.02
N VAL A 194 18.13 11.27 19.43
CA VAL A 194 19.53 11.53 19.77
C VAL A 194 20.34 11.69 18.49
N ARG A 195 21.12 12.76 18.41
CA ARG A 195 22.07 13.02 17.35
C ARG A 195 23.39 13.42 17.99
N ALA A 196 24.31 12.44 18.13
CA ALA A 196 25.66 12.64 18.67
C ALA A 196 26.65 12.99 17.57
#